data_7f388d3fb612352f5494d65979d2919a
#
_entry.id   7f388d3fb612352f5494d65979d2919a
#
_cell.length_a   1.000
_cell.length_b   1.000
_cell.length_c   1.000
_cell.angle_alpha   90.00
_cell.angle_beta   90.00
_cell.angle_gamma   90.00
#
_symmetry.space_group_name_H-M   'P 1'
#
loop_
_entity.id
_entity.type
_entity.pdbx_description
1 polymer ?
#
loop_
_entity_poly.entity_id
_entity_poly.type
_entity_poly.pdbx_seq_one_letter_code
_entity_poly.pdbx_strand_id
1 'polypeptide(L)'
;MKFTAAVLLLCLAACSAPVEPLMIKQFTLRDQENSVADDPMVQNEKLRRLHGAVSIEERKQRLGQYYAVLWNADAAAEKEIVFRYQQGASGSRIKEMRRALPTGSSSGKEEFSIIGDNYFKNGRVLAWKIDLTANGETIASKQSYLWE
;
A
#
# COMPACT_ATOMS: atom_id res chain seq x y z
N MET A 1 50.13 19.53 -15.48
CA MET A 1 49.42 18.79 -14.42
C MET A 1 48.15 19.49 -13.91
N LYS A 2 47.31 20.06 -14.79
CA LYS A 2 46.04 20.72 -14.38
C LYS A 2 44.79 20.14 -15.08
N PHE A 3 44.95 19.12 -15.94
CA PHE A 3 43.82 18.51 -16.67
C PHE A 3 43.28 17.22 -16.08
N THR A 4 43.97 16.59 -15.11
CA THR A 4 43.56 15.33 -14.48
C THR A 4 42.55 15.50 -13.34
N ALA A 5 42.41 16.70 -12.78
CA ALA A 5 41.46 16.97 -11.70
C ALA A 5 40.00 17.19 -12.18
N ALA A 6 39.82 17.61 -13.44
CA ALA A 6 38.49 17.91 -14.00
C ALA A 6 37.72 16.65 -14.43
N VAL A 7 38.40 15.56 -14.74
CA VAL A 7 37.78 14.29 -15.21
C VAL A 7 37.21 13.49 -14.02
N LEU A 8 37.74 13.66 -12.80
CA LEU A 8 37.30 12.91 -11.64
C LEU A 8 35.97 13.44 -11.03
N LEU A 9 35.58 14.68 -11.37
CA LEU A 9 34.35 15.31 -10.83
C LEU A 9 33.09 14.93 -11.64
N LEU A 10 33.21 14.37 -12.83
CA LEU A 10 32.08 14.03 -13.69
C LEU A 10 31.45 12.65 -13.39
N CYS A 11 32.09 11.81 -12.59
CA CYS A 11 31.60 10.45 -12.29
C CYS A 11 30.66 10.38 -11.09
N LEU A 12 30.37 11.49 -10.42
CA LEU A 12 29.45 11.56 -9.29
C LEU A 12 28.01 11.98 -9.67
N ALA A 13 27.71 12.12 -10.94
CA ALA A 13 26.34 12.28 -11.44
C ALA A 13 25.61 10.93 -11.44
N ALA A 14 25.53 10.43 -10.35
CA ALA A 14 24.65 9.56 -9.58
C ALA A 14 23.47 8.97 -10.31
N CYS A 15 23.39 7.69 -10.30
CA CYS A 15 22.20 6.87 -10.38
C CYS A 15 21.21 7.18 -9.26
N SER A 16 20.45 8.27 -9.34
CA SER A 16 19.17 8.33 -8.65
C SER A 16 18.17 7.57 -9.51
N ALA A 17 17.89 6.33 -9.13
CA ALA A 17 16.78 5.59 -9.72
C ALA A 17 15.51 6.45 -9.61
N PRO A 18 14.70 6.57 -10.67
CA PRO A 18 13.46 7.34 -10.59
C PRO A 18 12.61 6.78 -9.45
N VAL A 19 12.25 7.63 -8.50
CA VAL A 19 11.39 7.23 -7.39
C VAL A 19 10.00 6.93 -7.96
N GLU A 20 9.57 5.69 -7.81
CA GLU A 20 8.25 5.27 -8.30
C GLU A 20 7.15 6.07 -7.57
N PRO A 21 6.24 6.76 -8.30
CA PRO A 21 5.26 7.64 -7.67
C PRO A 21 4.23 6.90 -6.83
N LEU A 22 4.03 5.59 -7.08
CA LEU A 22 3.05 4.77 -6.37
C LEU A 22 3.58 3.34 -6.22
N MET A 23 3.75 2.89 -4.98
CA MET A 23 4.13 1.52 -4.65
C MET A 23 3.10 0.90 -3.69
N ILE A 24 2.66 -0.31 -3.99
CA ILE A 24 1.65 -1.03 -3.20
C ILE A 24 2.30 -2.27 -2.59
N LYS A 25 2.15 -2.41 -1.27
CA LYS A 25 2.52 -3.62 -0.52
C LYS A 25 1.26 -4.23 0.05
N GLN A 26 0.95 -5.44 -0.39
CA GLN A 26 -0.21 -6.19 0.08
C GLN A 26 0.20 -7.22 1.11
N PHE A 27 -0.56 -7.30 2.20
CA PHE A 27 -0.41 -8.33 3.22
C PHE A 27 -1.77 -8.94 3.55
N THR A 28 -1.82 -10.28 3.72
CA THR A 28 -3.04 -10.98 4.12
C THR A 28 -2.79 -11.68 5.46
N LEU A 29 -3.49 -11.23 6.49
CA LEU A 29 -3.52 -11.87 7.79
C LEU A 29 -4.65 -12.91 7.82
N ARG A 30 -4.29 -14.20 7.73
CA ARG A 30 -5.26 -15.31 7.59
C ARG A 30 -5.61 -15.97 8.92
N ASP A 31 -4.67 -15.97 9.83
CA ASP A 31 -4.78 -16.67 11.12
C ASP A 31 -4.16 -15.82 12.24
N GLN A 32 -4.49 -16.19 13.48
CA GLN A 32 -4.06 -15.51 14.69
C GLN A 32 -2.77 -16.11 15.28
N GLU A 33 -2.38 -17.30 14.81
CA GLU A 33 -1.28 -18.06 15.36
C GLU A 33 0.01 -17.81 14.56
N ASN A 34 1.12 -17.70 15.26
CA ASN A 34 2.44 -17.73 14.66
C ASN A 34 2.86 -19.16 14.43
N SER A 35 3.19 -19.51 13.21
CA SER A 35 3.83 -20.80 12.91
C SER A 35 5.35 -20.63 13.00
N VAL A 36 6.03 -21.64 13.57
CA VAL A 36 7.51 -21.69 13.57
C VAL A 36 8.07 -21.76 12.14
N ALA A 37 7.26 -22.22 11.18
CA ALA A 37 7.61 -22.28 9.77
C ALA A 37 7.44 -20.93 9.03
N ASP A 38 6.82 -19.91 9.67
CA ASP A 38 6.66 -18.60 9.06
C ASP A 38 8.00 -17.86 9.00
N ASP A 39 8.22 -17.17 7.88
CA ASP A 39 9.34 -16.23 7.75
C ASP A 39 9.31 -15.16 8.86
N PRO A 40 10.45 -14.75 9.44
CA PRO A 40 10.50 -13.74 10.49
C PRO A 40 9.82 -12.41 10.11
N MET A 41 9.84 -12.01 8.85
CA MET A 41 9.13 -10.80 8.39
C MET A 41 7.62 -10.98 8.47
N VAL A 42 7.11 -12.17 8.13
CA VAL A 42 5.68 -12.52 8.25
C VAL A 42 5.26 -12.54 9.71
N GLN A 43 6.05 -13.16 10.58
CA GLN A 43 5.80 -13.19 12.02
C GLN A 43 5.73 -11.78 12.63
N ASN A 44 6.69 -10.91 12.28
CA ASN A 44 6.71 -9.53 12.75
C ASN A 44 5.50 -8.74 12.26
N GLU A 45 5.08 -8.93 11.01
CA GLU A 45 3.89 -8.26 10.48
C GLU A 45 2.61 -8.76 11.18
N LYS A 46 2.49 -10.07 11.46
CA LYS A 46 1.39 -10.63 12.27
C LYS A 46 1.36 -9.99 13.66
N LEU A 47 2.48 -9.96 14.37
CA LEU A 47 2.59 -9.34 15.69
C LEU A 47 2.18 -7.87 15.66
N ARG A 48 2.65 -7.13 14.66
CA ARG A 48 2.29 -5.71 14.49
C ARG A 48 0.79 -5.52 14.29
N ARG A 49 0.16 -6.35 13.47
CA ARG A 49 -1.29 -6.28 13.17
C ARG A 49 -2.15 -6.67 14.37
N LEU A 50 -1.71 -7.66 15.13
CA LEU A 50 -2.43 -8.15 16.30
C LEU A 50 -2.10 -7.40 17.60
N HIS A 51 -1.13 -6.48 17.56
CA HIS A 51 -0.73 -5.71 18.74
C HIS A 51 -1.92 -4.97 19.37
N GLY A 52 -2.11 -5.17 20.68
CA GLY A 52 -3.21 -4.57 21.43
C GLY A 52 -4.56 -5.28 21.31
N ALA A 53 -4.67 -6.36 20.51
CA ALA A 53 -5.84 -7.22 20.50
C ALA A 53 -5.69 -8.28 21.60
N VAL A 54 -6.47 -8.18 22.67
CA VAL A 54 -6.38 -9.04 23.85
C VAL A 54 -7.25 -10.29 23.70
N SER A 55 -8.50 -10.12 23.28
CA SER A 55 -9.44 -11.23 23.12
C SER A 55 -9.29 -11.92 21.75
N ILE A 56 -9.77 -13.17 21.69
CA ILE A 56 -9.85 -13.94 20.44
C ILE A 56 -10.71 -13.21 19.41
N GLU A 57 -11.83 -12.61 19.86
CA GLU A 57 -12.73 -11.88 18.98
C GLU A 57 -12.09 -10.61 18.41
N GLU A 58 -11.38 -9.84 19.24
CA GLU A 58 -10.61 -8.67 18.75
C GLU A 58 -9.55 -9.06 17.71
N ARG A 59 -8.84 -10.16 17.96
CA ARG A 59 -7.86 -10.69 16.99
C ARG A 59 -8.53 -11.11 15.70
N LYS A 60 -9.69 -11.78 15.77
CA LYS A 60 -10.47 -12.18 14.61
C LYS A 60 -10.91 -10.97 13.78
N GLN A 61 -11.32 -9.86 14.42
CA GLN A 61 -11.68 -8.63 13.72
C GLN A 61 -10.50 -7.96 12.99
N ARG A 62 -9.28 -8.38 13.26
CA ARG A 62 -8.08 -7.90 12.54
C ARG A 62 -7.64 -8.82 11.40
N LEU A 63 -8.28 -9.98 11.22
CA LEU A 63 -7.99 -10.87 10.10
C LEU A 63 -8.52 -10.26 8.78
N GLY A 64 -7.74 -10.39 7.71
CA GLY A 64 -8.11 -9.92 6.38
C GLY A 64 -6.94 -9.39 5.57
N GLN A 65 -7.22 -8.47 4.67
CA GLN A 65 -6.26 -7.94 3.70
C GLN A 65 -5.93 -6.48 3.97
N TYR A 66 -4.64 -6.19 3.91
CA TYR A 66 -4.04 -4.87 4.15
C TYR A 66 -3.27 -4.42 2.93
N TYR A 67 -3.44 -3.17 2.56
CA TYR A 67 -2.78 -2.52 1.42
C TYR A 67 -2.04 -1.30 1.91
N ALA A 68 -0.72 -1.41 2.04
CA ALA A 68 0.13 -0.27 2.34
C ALA A 68 0.50 0.42 1.03
N VAL A 69 0.11 1.67 0.90
CA VAL A 69 0.30 2.51 -0.26
C VAL A 69 1.39 3.53 0.06
N LEU A 70 2.55 3.39 -0.56
CA LEU A 70 3.60 4.39 -0.51
C LEU A 70 3.44 5.28 -1.75
N TRP A 71 3.43 6.59 -1.52
CA TRP A 71 3.18 7.55 -2.57
C TRP A 71 4.23 8.66 -2.58
N ASN A 72 4.46 9.23 -3.78
CA ASN A 72 5.31 10.38 -4.00
C ASN A 72 4.67 11.27 -5.07
N ALA A 73 4.47 12.55 -4.77
CA ALA A 73 3.85 13.53 -5.66
C ALA A 73 4.27 14.95 -5.27
N ASP A 74 3.91 15.94 -6.09
CA ASP A 74 4.19 17.35 -5.79
C ASP A 74 3.57 17.74 -4.42
N ALA A 75 4.36 18.39 -3.59
CA ALA A 75 3.94 18.86 -2.27
C ALA A 75 2.81 19.91 -2.37
N ALA A 76 2.81 20.75 -3.39
CA ALA A 76 1.85 21.83 -3.57
C ALA A 76 0.48 21.36 -4.11
N ALA A 77 0.40 20.14 -4.68
CA ALA A 77 -0.83 19.62 -5.25
C ALA A 77 -1.83 19.17 -4.18
N GLU A 78 -3.12 19.32 -4.46
CA GLU A 78 -4.18 18.62 -3.72
C GLU A 78 -4.19 17.15 -4.16
N LYS A 79 -3.94 16.24 -3.22
CA LYS A 79 -3.69 14.83 -3.51
C LYS A 79 -4.70 13.92 -2.83
N GLU A 80 -5.09 12.87 -3.54
CA GLU A 80 -5.98 11.83 -3.02
C GLU A 80 -5.54 10.45 -3.53
N ILE A 81 -5.71 9.43 -2.69
CA ILE A 81 -5.63 8.03 -3.09
C ILE A 81 -7.04 7.48 -3.19
N VAL A 82 -7.35 6.88 -4.33
CA VAL A 82 -8.62 6.20 -4.61
C VAL A 82 -8.36 4.70 -4.74
N PHE A 83 -8.89 3.92 -3.80
CA PHE A 83 -8.78 2.47 -3.78
C PHE A 83 -10.12 1.86 -4.19
N ARG A 84 -10.16 1.18 -5.34
CA ARG A 84 -11.30 0.43 -5.85
C ARG A 84 -11.02 -1.05 -5.76
N TYR A 85 -12.03 -1.84 -5.36
CA TYR A 85 -11.85 -3.28 -5.21
C TYR A 85 -13.16 -4.05 -5.38
N GLN A 86 -13.02 -5.33 -5.74
CA GLN A 86 -14.10 -6.31 -5.82
C GLN A 86 -13.83 -7.44 -4.83
N GLN A 87 -14.87 -7.90 -4.12
CA GLN A 87 -14.80 -9.03 -3.20
C GLN A 87 -15.58 -10.21 -3.72
N GLY A 88 -15.19 -11.43 -3.33
CA GLY A 88 -15.76 -12.68 -3.86
C GLY A 88 -17.28 -12.81 -3.72
N ALA A 89 -17.86 -12.36 -2.60
CA ALA A 89 -19.29 -12.42 -2.37
C ALA A 89 -20.06 -11.19 -2.86
N SER A 90 -19.38 -10.15 -3.36
CA SER A 90 -20.04 -8.94 -3.88
C SER A 90 -20.37 -9.00 -5.37
N GLY A 91 -20.07 -10.11 -6.05
CA GLY A 91 -20.22 -10.26 -7.48
C GLY A 91 -19.38 -9.23 -8.24
N SER A 92 -19.95 -8.60 -9.27
CA SER A 92 -19.28 -7.56 -10.06
C SER A 92 -19.30 -6.18 -9.41
N ARG A 93 -19.80 -6.04 -8.17
CA ARG A 93 -19.89 -4.74 -7.50
C ARG A 93 -18.52 -4.22 -7.12
N ILE A 94 -18.15 -3.07 -7.65
CA ILE A 94 -16.94 -2.33 -7.26
C ILE A 94 -17.25 -1.51 -6.02
N LYS A 95 -16.41 -1.66 -5.00
CA LYS A 95 -16.37 -0.83 -3.80
C LYS A 95 -15.23 0.17 -3.92
N GLU A 96 -15.38 1.33 -3.27
CA GLU A 96 -14.40 2.40 -3.33
C GLU A 96 -14.12 2.96 -1.93
N MET A 97 -12.85 3.22 -1.66
CA MET A 97 -12.37 3.99 -0.51
C MET A 97 -11.49 5.12 -0.99
N ARG A 98 -11.61 6.29 -0.37
CA ARG A 98 -10.83 7.48 -0.69
C ARG A 98 -10.06 7.97 0.53
N ARG A 99 -8.86 8.48 0.29
CA ARG A 99 -8.02 9.08 1.32
C ARG A 99 -7.37 10.36 0.79
N ALA A 100 -7.82 11.51 1.29
CA ALA A 100 -7.12 12.77 1.05
C ALA A 100 -5.74 12.75 1.73
N LEU A 101 -4.73 13.23 1.03
CA LEU A 101 -3.36 13.24 1.52
C LEU A 101 -2.98 14.61 2.09
N PRO A 102 -2.01 14.67 3.02
CA PRO A 102 -1.60 15.94 3.62
C PRO A 102 -1.08 16.92 2.56
N THR A 103 -1.53 18.16 2.63
CA THR A 103 -0.97 19.27 1.86
C THR A 103 0.44 19.59 2.38
N GLY A 104 1.33 20.01 1.47
CA GLY A 104 2.71 20.34 1.82
C GLY A 104 3.67 19.15 1.93
N SER A 105 3.17 17.90 1.91
CA SER A 105 4.00 16.69 1.90
C SER A 105 4.21 16.19 0.48
N SER A 106 5.45 15.83 0.13
CA SER A 106 5.79 15.26 -1.18
C SER A 106 5.73 13.73 -1.23
N SER A 107 5.71 13.08 -0.08
CA SER A 107 5.67 11.62 0.03
C SER A 107 5.04 11.18 1.33
N GLY A 108 4.59 9.93 1.37
CA GLY A 108 4.03 9.34 2.58
C GLY A 108 3.59 7.90 2.40
N LYS A 109 2.93 7.41 3.45
CA LYS A 109 2.38 6.06 3.49
C LYS A 109 0.96 6.12 4.04
N GLU A 110 0.02 5.57 3.28
CA GLU A 110 -1.35 5.33 3.71
C GLU A 110 -1.64 3.84 3.76
N GLU A 111 -2.65 3.46 4.52
CA GLU A 111 -3.05 2.07 4.61
C GLU A 111 -4.56 1.93 4.45
N PHE A 112 -4.96 1.01 3.57
CA PHE A 112 -6.33 0.54 3.44
C PHE A 112 -6.42 -0.88 3.98
N SER A 113 -7.52 -1.21 4.63
CA SER A 113 -7.75 -2.53 5.19
C SER A 113 -9.16 -3.01 4.92
N ILE A 114 -9.27 -4.26 4.49
CA ILE A 114 -10.52 -5.02 4.36
C ILE A 114 -10.41 -6.18 5.34
N ILE A 115 -10.94 -5.98 6.56
CA ILE A 115 -10.73 -6.86 7.71
C ILE A 115 -12.05 -7.17 8.43
N GLY A 116 -11.99 -8.13 9.34
CA GLY A 116 -13.09 -8.48 10.23
C GLY A 116 -14.37 -8.83 9.48
N ASP A 117 -15.48 -8.30 9.95
CA ASP A 117 -16.81 -8.57 9.38
C ASP A 117 -16.90 -8.30 7.88
N ASN A 118 -16.26 -7.22 7.40
CA ASN A 118 -16.26 -6.92 5.97
C ASN A 118 -15.54 -8.02 5.17
N TYR A 119 -14.43 -8.52 5.70
CA TYR A 119 -13.68 -9.61 5.07
C TYR A 119 -14.45 -10.94 5.14
N PHE A 120 -15.01 -11.29 6.30
CA PHE A 120 -15.71 -12.57 6.48
C PHE A 120 -17.04 -12.64 5.72
N LYS A 121 -17.82 -11.55 5.70
CA LYS A 121 -19.13 -11.51 5.04
C LYS A 121 -19.04 -11.38 3.52
N ASN A 122 -18.07 -10.61 3.03
CA ASN A 122 -17.94 -10.33 1.59
C ASN A 122 -16.81 -11.11 0.91
N GLY A 123 -16.02 -11.86 1.67
CA GLY A 123 -14.89 -12.62 1.16
C GLY A 123 -13.65 -11.76 0.90
N ARG A 124 -12.63 -12.43 0.40
CA ARG A 124 -11.36 -11.78 0.03
C ARG A 124 -11.54 -10.85 -1.16
N VAL A 125 -10.67 -9.85 -1.25
CA VAL A 125 -10.53 -9.02 -2.44
C VAL A 125 -9.94 -9.89 -3.56
N LEU A 126 -10.62 -9.93 -4.69
CA LEU A 126 -10.21 -10.67 -5.88
C LEU A 126 -9.49 -9.77 -6.88
N ALA A 127 -10.01 -8.57 -7.08
CA ALA A 127 -9.43 -7.58 -7.97
C ALA A 127 -9.40 -6.20 -7.29
N TRP A 128 -8.36 -5.43 -7.55
CA TRP A 128 -8.22 -4.09 -7.01
C TRP A 128 -7.44 -3.17 -7.95
N LYS A 129 -7.72 -1.88 -7.82
CA LYS A 129 -7.02 -0.78 -8.48
C LYS A 129 -6.84 0.36 -7.48
N ILE A 130 -5.65 0.95 -7.47
CA ILE A 130 -5.31 2.11 -6.65
C ILE A 130 -4.78 3.20 -7.57
N ASP A 131 -5.44 4.33 -7.53
CA ASP A 131 -5.07 5.54 -8.27
C ASP A 131 -4.57 6.60 -7.30
N LEU A 132 -3.45 7.24 -7.62
CA LEU A 132 -2.98 8.45 -7.00
C LEU A 132 -3.37 9.63 -7.89
N THR A 133 -4.14 10.56 -7.36
CA THR A 133 -4.57 11.75 -8.07
C THR A 133 -3.89 13.00 -7.52
N ALA A 134 -3.63 13.97 -8.37
CA ALA A 134 -3.16 15.29 -8.01
C ALA A 134 -3.98 16.33 -8.78
N ASN A 135 -4.58 17.30 -8.06
CA ASN A 135 -5.46 18.32 -8.63
C ASN A 135 -6.59 17.74 -9.50
N GLY A 136 -7.12 16.56 -9.11
CA GLY A 136 -8.19 15.86 -9.84
C GLY A 136 -7.73 14.97 -10.99
N GLU A 137 -6.45 15.00 -11.38
CA GLU A 137 -5.91 14.16 -12.44
C GLU A 137 -5.17 12.94 -11.86
N THR A 138 -5.31 11.77 -12.48
CA THR A 138 -4.59 10.57 -12.11
C THR A 138 -3.14 10.66 -12.57
N ILE A 139 -2.21 10.72 -11.62
CA ILE A 139 -0.76 10.81 -11.90
C ILE A 139 -0.07 9.45 -11.83
N ALA A 140 -0.63 8.49 -11.12
CA ALA A 140 -0.13 7.13 -11.06
C ALA A 140 -1.27 6.15 -10.77
N SER A 141 -1.14 4.93 -11.29
CA SER A 141 -2.11 3.85 -11.08
C SER A 141 -1.40 2.51 -10.93
N LYS A 142 -1.91 1.70 -10.03
CA LYS A 142 -1.51 0.30 -9.84
C LYS A 142 -2.74 -0.57 -9.70
N GLN A 143 -2.70 -1.75 -10.28
CA GLN A 143 -3.83 -2.68 -10.22
C GLN A 143 -3.38 -4.13 -10.11
N SER A 144 -4.28 -4.97 -9.62
CA SER A 144 -4.09 -6.42 -9.63
C SER A 144 -4.29 -6.98 -11.02
N TYR A 145 -3.74 -8.18 -11.26
CA TYR A 145 -3.86 -8.87 -12.55
C TYR A 145 -5.31 -9.10 -13.00
N LEU A 146 -6.23 -9.30 -12.05
CA LEU A 146 -7.66 -9.57 -12.35
C LEU A 146 -8.51 -8.30 -12.50
N TRP A 147 -7.92 -7.13 -12.41
CA TRP A 147 -8.64 -5.89 -12.65
C TRP A 147 -8.67 -5.58 -14.15
N GLU A 148 -9.83 -5.67 -14.75
CA GLU A 148 -10.11 -5.32 -16.16
C GLU A 148 -10.91 -4.02 -16.26
#